data_487b74602934f106dbdff3b7c3dae9e2
#
_entry.id   487b74602934f106dbdff3b7c3dae9e2
#
_cell.length_a   1.000
_cell.length_b   1.000
_cell.length_c   1.000
_cell.angle_alpha   90.00
_cell.angle_beta   90.00
_cell.angle_gamma   90.00
#
_symmetry.space_group_name_H-M   'P 1'
#
loop_
_entity.id
_entity.type
_entity.pdbx_description
1 polymer ?
#
loop_
_entity_poly.entity_id
_entity_poly.type
_entity_poly.pdbx_seq_one_letter_code
_entity_poly.pdbx_strand_id
1 'polypeptide(L)'
;MSEIHSLAIAGAWGYIGRKFLDAGIDLGLELSVLDPGPVPPDVCLENLVHFTDDGFYQQNVDLFHLALHPEQRGPALRRLLERAQHEPVAILNEKPMAAPDRPQDCVALIDAVSDTQAVLLFDFPELFEPFTGRVVDYLRRFDHVEIEEIIIQRSKDREDPGNPRNHKRMVHIQYQESVHCIAWLLFVLGQLEGSVEKVLARGLHLSATARPYMAPNPQDYDHVVDGKVEYEMQLGATTVRGVTDFTRGAAWAKSRILRGRADGAPLELHMSYLEGAKHLRIDGQDQYINPQGSSYEGVLQTFGGWLRHTPPETLMSSSCYPNPKFARLTYALSSLLWRSCHDGAKPTIRDAEELVAFDAGFAEAASTFPRYG
;
A
#
# COMPACT_ATOMS: atom_id res chain seq x y z
N MET A 1 23.62 6.89 -2.55
CA MET A 1 23.42 7.82 -1.44
C MET A 1 21.94 8.16 -1.44
N SER A 2 21.30 8.25 -0.27
CA SER A 2 19.91 8.68 -0.17
C SER A 2 19.73 10.09 -0.74
N GLU A 3 18.62 10.34 -1.40
CA GLU A 3 18.31 11.67 -1.97
C GLU A 3 17.56 12.55 -0.95
N ILE A 4 17.13 11.96 0.17
CA ILE A 4 16.68 12.65 1.39
C ILE A 4 17.79 12.57 2.45
N HIS A 5 17.92 13.58 3.27
CA HIS A 5 18.95 13.68 4.33
C HIS A 5 18.34 13.62 5.72
N SER A 6 17.06 13.93 5.85
CA SER A 6 16.35 14.00 7.13
C SER A 6 14.96 13.36 7.06
N LEU A 7 14.60 12.63 8.13
CA LEU A 7 13.34 11.91 8.24
C LEU A 7 12.73 12.12 9.63
N ALA A 8 11.48 12.54 9.67
CA ALA A 8 10.69 12.65 10.89
C ALA A 8 9.61 11.56 10.93
N ILE A 9 9.57 10.74 11.99
CA ILE A 9 8.68 9.58 12.12
C ILE A 9 7.73 9.79 13.29
N ALA A 10 6.42 9.91 13.01
CA ALA A 10 5.38 9.85 14.05
C ALA A 10 4.93 8.39 14.25
N GLY A 11 4.87 7.93 15.51
CA GLY A 11 4.61 6.53 15.86
C GLY A 11 5.85 5.64 15.71
N ALA A 12 7.02 6.17 16.05
CA ALA A 12 8.31 5.54 15.83
C ALA A 12 8.51 4.21 16.57
N TRP A 13 7.86 4.03 17.74
CA TRP A 13 7.98 2.79 18.52
C TRP A 13 7.03 1.69 18.06
N GLY A 14 6.06 2.02 17.19
CA GLY A 14 5.20 1.04 16.52
C GLY A 14 5.97 0.15 15.55
N TYR A 15 5.35 -0.98 15.15
CA TYR A 15 6.03 -1.97 14.28
C TYR A 15 6.54 -1.36 12.96
N ILE A 16 5.73 -0.55 12.29
CA ILE A 16 6.14 0.09 11.02
C ILE A 16 7.12 1.22 11.30
N GLY A 17 6.84 2.07 12.31
CA GLY A 17 7.76 3.15 12.69
C GLY A 17 9.16 2.65 12.99
N ARG A 18 9.30 1.52 13.71
CA ARG A 18 10.60 0.87 13.97
C ARG A 18 11.31 0.44 12.68
N LYS A 19 10.58 -0.07 11.70
CA LYS A 19 11.16 -0.46 10.43
C LYS A 19 11.71 0.72 9.63
N PHE A 20 11.01 1.85 9.67
CA PHE A 20 11.51 3.09 9.06
C PHE A 20 12.62 3.74 9.87
N LEU A 21 12.59 3.61 11.20
CA LEU A 21 13.70 4.06 12.07
C LEU A 21 14.98 3.29 11.71
N ASP A 22 14.91 1.94 11.68
CA ASP A 22 16.03 1.08 11.32
C ASP A 22 16.56 1.44 9.91
N ALA A 23 15.66 1.59 8.93
CA ALA A 23 16.03 1.99 7.56
C ALA A 23 16.69 3.38 7.48
N GLY A 24 16.19 4.34 8.26
CA GLY A 24 16.78 5.68 8.35
C GLY A 24 18.18 5.68 8.96
N ILE A 25 18.41 4.83 9.98
CA ILE A 25 19.76 4.63 10.58
C ILE A 25 20.70 4.01 9.54
N ASP A 26 20.26 2.94 8.84
CA ASP A 26 21.07 2.24 7.83
C ASP A 26 21.44 3.16 6.65
N LEU A 27 20.56 4.11 6.31
CA LEU A 27 20.80 5.12 5.27
C LEU A 27 21.59 6.34 5.77
N GLY A 28 21.88 6.45 7.08
CA GLY A 28 22.60 7.57 7.69
C GLY A 28 21.82 8.89 7.67
N LEU A 29 20.49 8.84 7.80
CA LEU A 29 19.63 10.02 7.83
C LEU A 29 19.67 10.71 9.20
N GLU A 30 19.47 12.03 9.21
CA GLU A 30 19.11 12.78 10.41
C GLU A 30 17.68 12.42 10.82
N LEU A 31 17.51 11.94 12.07
CA LEU A 31 16.24 11.36 12.51
C LEU A 31 15.58 12.17 13.61
N SER A 32 14.30 12.48 13.41
CA SER A 32 13.39 13.00 14.42
C SER A 32 12.23 12.05 14.62
N VAL A 33 11.85 11.80 15.87
CA VAL A 33 10.75 10.89 16.18
C VAL A 33 9.76 11.50 17.14
N LEU A 34 8.48 11.18 16.93
CA LEU A 34 7.38 11.49 17.84
C LEU A 34 6.73 10.18 18.28
N ASP A 35 6.80 9.90 19.57
CA ASP A 35 6.05 8.80 20.17
C ASP A 35 5.87 9.08 21.67
N PRO A 36 4.64 9.03 22.21
CA PRO A 36 4.38 9.25 23.63
C PRO A 36 4.77 8.08 24.53
N GLY A 37 5.04 6.91 23.93
CA GLY A 37 5.46 5.71 24.65
C GLY A 37 6.88 5.80 25.21
N PRO A 38 7.23 4.93 26.17
CA PRO A 38 8.60 4.85 26.65
C PRO A 38 9.55 4.43 25.53
N VAL A 39 10.74 5.05 25.52
CA VAL A 39 11.78 4.68 24.55
C VAL A 39 12.12 3.19 24.72
N PRO A 40 12.07 2.40 23.66
CA PRO A 40 12.45 0.99 23.72
C PRO A 40 13.93 0.84 24.16
N PRO A 41 14.26 -0.16 25.00
CA PRO A 41 15.60 -0.29 25.57
C PRO A 41 16.70 -0.57 24.53
N ASP A 42 16.32 -0.99 23.35
CA ASP A 42 17.21 -1.28 22.21
C ASP A 42 17.41 -0.08 21.27
N VAL A 43 16.79 1.08 21.58
CA VAL A 43 16.95 2.33 20.81
C VAL A 43 18.04 3.19 21.41
N CYS A 44 19.06 3.52 20.60
CA CYS A 44 20.06 4.53 20.97
C CYS A 44 19.58 5.92 20.55
N LEU A 45 19.53 6.84 21.51
CA LEU A 45 19.09 8.23 21.28
C LEU A 45 20.22 9.19 20.86
N GLU A 46 21.47 8.75 20.79
CA GLU A 46 22.62 9.64 20.54
C GLU A 46 22.55 10.40 19.21
N ASN A 47 21.89 9.79 18.20
CA ASN A 47 21.74 10.38 16.86
C ASN A 47 20.28 10.63 16.49
N LEU A 48 19.43 10.86 17.47
CA LEU A 48 17.99 10.90 17.31
C LEU A 48 17.37 12.01 18.15
N VAL A 49 16.54 12.87 17.55
CA VAL A 49 15.77 13.88 18.28
C VAL A 49 14.41 13.31 18.63
N HIS A 50 14.13 13.14 19.91
CA HIS A 50 12.85 12.60 20.40
C HIS A 50 11.93 13.73 20.87
N PHE A 51 10.75 13.78 20.27
CA PHE A 51 9.67 14.71 20.60
C PHE A 51 8.55 13.98 21.34
N THR A 52 7.93 14.69 22.27
CA THR A 52 6.70 14.25 22.97
C THR A 52 5.53 15.20 22.73
N ASP A 53 5.72 16.24 21.93
CA ASP A 53 4.77 17.30 21.65
C ASP A 53 4.75 17.73 20.16
N ASP A 54 3.93 18.73 19.88
CA ASP A 54 3.66 19.25 18.55
C ASP A 54 4.84 19.99 17.90
N GLY A 55 5.90 20.29 18.63
CA GLY A 55 7.15 20.81 18.07
C GLY A 55 7.74 19.90 17.00
N PHE A 56 7.39 18.61 17.02
CA PHE A 56 7.72 17.65 15.98
C PHE A 56 7.26 18.09 14.59
N TYR A 57 6.05 18.61 14.45
CA TYR A 57 5.48 19.00 13.15
C TYR A 57 6.06 20.30 12.59
N GLN A 58 6.87 21.00 13.38
CA GLN A 58 7.56 22.24 12.99
C GLN A 58 9.01 21.98 12.54
N GLN A 59 9.47 20.72 12.56
CA GLN A 59 10.83 20.38 12.16
C GLN A 59 11.04 20.63 10.66
N ASN A 60 12.19 21.21 10.31
CA ASN A 60 12.60 21.33 8.92
C ASN A 60 13.30 20.03 8.50
N VAL A 61 12.54 19.13 7.89
CA VAL A 61 12.99 17.82 7.43
C VAL A 61 12.55 17.57 6.00
N ASP A 62 13.28 16.71 5.30
CA ASP A 62 12.97 16.38 3.91
C ASP A 62 11.70 15.51 3.78
N LEU A 63 11.38 14.71 4.82
CA LEU A 63 10.24 13.78 4.76
C LEU A 63 9.64 13.56 6.16
N PHE A 64 8.32 13.68 6.27
CA PHE A 64 7.54 13.19 7.41
C PHE A 64 6.91 11.84 7.08
N HIS A 65 7.11 10.85 7.95
CA HIS A 65 6.43 9.56 7.88
C HIS A 65 5.42 9.42 9.02
N LEU A 66 4.15 9.17 8.67
CA LEU A 66 3.05 8.99 9.64
C LEU A 66 2.78 7.49 9.87
N ALA A 67 3.63 6.82 10.65
CA ALA A 67 3.49 5.42 11.05
C ALA A 67 2.47 5.22 12.19
N LEU A 68 1.38 5.97 12.15
CA LEU A 68 0.38 6.05 13.22
C LEU A 68 -0.79 5.09 12.98
N HIS A 69 -1.47 4.74 14.07
CA HIS A 69 -2.76 4.07 13.99
C HIS A 69 -3.78 4.92 13.21
N PRO A 70 -4.70 4.34 12.43
CA PRO A 70 -5.67 5.09 11.60
C PRO A 70 -6.37 6.26 12.32
N GLU A 71 -6.76 6.06 13.58
CA GLU A 71 -7.44 7.08 14.40
C GLU A 71 -6.56 8.31 14.72
N GLN A 72 -5.24 8.13 14.77
CA GLN A 72 -4.28 9.19 15.09
C GLN A 72 -3.73 9.88 13.83
N ARG A 73 -3.86 9.27 12.66
CA ARG A 73 -3.34 9.82 11.39
C ARG A 73 -4.02 11.11 10.99
N GLY A 74 -5.34 11.20 11.14
CA GLY A 74 -6.11 12.39 10.74
C GLY A 74 -5.63 13.67 11.42
N PRO A 75 -5.53 13.74 12.76
CA PRO A 75 -4.98 14.89 13.45
C PRO A 75 -3.55 15.24 13.06
N ALA A 76 -2.64 14.25 12.96
CA ALA A 76 -1.26 14.47 12.57
C ALA A 76 -1.14 15.05 11.15
N LEU A 77 -1.88 14.44 10.21
CA LEU A 77 -1.90 14.88 8.81
C LEU A 77 -2.45 16.31 8.68
N ARG A 78 -3.50 16.67 9.43
CA ARG A 78 -4.06 18.02 9.41
C ARG A 78 -3.01 19.06 9.76
N ARG A 79 -2.20 18.83 10.80
CA ARG A 79 -1.11 19.76 11.20
C ARG A 79 -0.08 19.98 10.10
N LEU A 80 0.31 18.89 9.42
CA LEU A 80 1.24 19.00 8.29
C LEU A 80 0.61 19.68 7.08
N LEU A 81 -0.67 19.47 6.82
CA LEU A 81 -1.39 20.16 5.74
C LEU A 81 -1.63 21.63 6.03
N GLU A 82 -1.91 22.01 7.29
CA GLU A 82 -1.98 23.42 7.70
C GLU A 82 -0.63 24.12 7.46
N ARG A 83 0.48 23.50 7.81
CA ARG A 83 1.82 23.99 7.49
C ARG A 83 2.04 24.07 5.97
N ALA A 84 1.60 23.07 5.24
CA ALA A 84 1.76 22.99 3.78
C ALA A 84 0.97 24.07 3.02
N GLN A 85 0.06 24.83 3.65
CA GLN A 85 -0.54 26.02 3.05
C GLN A 85 0.49 27.14 2.83
N HIS A 86 1.59 27.12 3.58
CA HIS A 86 2.57 28.20 3.60
C HIS A 86 3.95 27.81 3.06
N GLU A 87 4.30 26.54 3.10
CA GLU A 87 5.59 26.02 2.66
C GLU A 87 5.49 24.56 2.14
N PRO A 88 6.43 24.10 1.29
CA PRO A 88 6.45 22.72 0.83
C PRO A 88 6.65 21.72 1.98
N VAL A 89 5.83 20.66 2.03
CA VAL A 89 5.95 19.56 2.99
C VAL A 89 5.82 18.23 2.28
N ALA A 90 6.80 17.33 2.42
CA ALA A 90 6.69 15.97 1.91
C ALA A 90 6.22 15.01 3.01
N ILE A 91 5.23 14.19 2.70
CA ILE A 91 4.55 13.31 3.66
C ILE A 91 4.42 11.91 3.07
N LEU A 92 4.90 10.91 3.79
CA LEU A 92 4.60 9.50 3.56
C LEU A 92 3.56 9.06 4.58
N ASN A 93 2.37 8.70 4.10
CA ASN A 93 1.26 8.26 4.95
C ASN A 93 1.03 6.77 4.83
N GLU A 94 0.56 6.13 5.89
CA GLU A 94 0.22 4.70 5.86
C GLU A 94 -1.10 4.42 5.14
N LYS A 95 -1.15 3.27 4.47
CA LYS A 95 -2.41 2.70 3.94
C LYS A 95 -3.26 2.04 5.07
N PRO A 96 -4.56 1.78 4.86
CA PRO A 96 -5.41 2.27 3.77
C PRO A 96 -5.67 3.77 3.90
N MET A 97 -6.17 4.40 2.83
CA MET A 97 -6.46 5.85 2.81
C MET A 97 -7.53 6.24 3.83
N ALA A 98 -8.54 5.38 4.02
CA ALA A 98 -9.62 5.55 4.98
C ALA A 98 -9.98 4.20 5.65
N ALA A 99 -10.72 4.26 6.75
CA ALA A 99 -11.32 3.07 7.35
C ALA A 99 -12.43 2.50 6.43
N PRO A 100 -12.72 1.19 6.47
CA PRO A 100 -13.71 0.56 5.59
C PRO A 100 -15.12 1.17 5.67
N ASP A 101 -15.51 1.66 6.84
CA ASP A 101 -16.81 2.27 7.15
C ASP A 101 -16.84 3.80 6.93
N ARG A 102 -15.74 4.39 6.46
CA ARG A 102 -15.59 5.84 6.32
C ARG A 102 -15.04 6.26 4.95
N PRO A 103 -15.69 5.86 3.83
CA PRO A 103 -15.23 6.19 2.48
C PRO A 103 -15.17 7.69 2.20
N GLN A 104 -16.00 8.50 2.88
CA GLN A 104 -15.99 9.96 2.78
C GLN A 104 -14.66 10.59 3.23
N ASP A 105 -13.89 9.94 4.10
CA ASP A 105 -12.58 10.43 4.53
C ASP A 105 -11.58 10.49 3.35
N CYS A 106 -11.76 9.66 2.32
CA CYS A 106 -10.96 9.74 1.09
C CYS A 106 -11.19 11.06 0.34
N VAL A 107 -12.45 11.48 0.23
CA VAL A 107 -12.82 12.76 -0.44
C VAL A 107 -12.30 13.93 0.38
N ALA A 108 -12.59 13.93 1.69
CA ALA A 108 -12.14 14.98 2.60
C ALA A 108 -10.61 15.17 2.59
N LEU A 109 -9.84 14.07 2.45
CA LEU A 109 -8.39 14.16 2.35
C LEU A 109 -7.94 14.76 1.01
N ILE A 110 -8.55 14.36 -0.10
CA ILE A 110 -8.24 14.94 -1.43
C ILE A 110 -8.50 16.45 -1.40
N ASP A 111 -9.65 16.87 -0.88
CA ASP A 111 -10.00 18.28 -0.77
C ASP A 111 -9.01 19.03 0.13
N ALA A 112 -8.65 18.45 1.27
CA ALA A 112 -7.71 19.07 2.21
C ALA A 112 -6.28 19.25 1.65
N VAL A 113 -5.85 18.40 0.72
CA VAL A 113 -4.53 18.48 0.08
C VAL A 113 -4.51 19.42 -1.11
N SER A 114 -5.65 19.61 -1.81
CA SER A 114 -5.72 20.30 -3.10
C SER A 114 -5.20 21.75 -3.05
N ASP A 115 -5.39 22.44 -1.93
CA ASP A 115 -5.02 23.85 -1.73
C ASP A 115 -3.71 24.02 -0.97
N THR A 116 -2.85 23.00 -0.96
CA THR A 116 -1.58 23.01 -0.22
C THR A 116 -0.38 22.76 -1.14
N GLN A 117 0.83 23.01 -0.61
CA GLN A 117 2.11 22.67 -1.23
C GLN A 117 2.62 21.30 -0.78
N ALA A 118 1.73 20.44 -0.25
CA ALA A 118 2.11 19.11 0.21
C ALA A 118 2.38 18.16 -0.95
N VAL A 119 3.44 17.36 -0.84
CA VAL A 119 3.58 16.10 -1.58
C VAL A 119 3.20 14.97 -0.64
N LEU A 120 2.00 14.41 -0.81
CA LEU A 120 1.48 13.32 0.01
C LEU A 120 1.46 12.03 -0.79
N LEU A 121 2.26 11.04 -0.38
CA LEU A 121 2.25 9.70 -0.94
C LEU A 121 1.87 8.67 0.13
N PHE A 122 1.37 7.52 -0.32
CA PHE A 122 0.95 6.42 0.55
C PHE A 122 1.94 5.27 0.52
N ASP A 123 2.23 4.69 1.69
CA ASP A 123 3.13 3.56 1.81
C ASP A 123 2.47 2.26 1.35
N PHE A 124 2.78 1.90 0.10
CA PHE A 124 2.59 0.57 -0.46
C PHE A 124 3.97 0.00 -0.78
N PRO A 125 4.67 -0.62 0.16
CA PRO A 125 6.12 -0.91 0.04
C PRO A 125 6.53 -1.58 -1.27
N GLU A 126 5.67 -2.44 -1.84
CA GLU A 126 5.96 -3.16 -3.08
C GLU A 126 6.05 -2.24 -4.32
N LEU A 127 5.47 -1.02 -4.28
CA LEU A 127 5.58 -0.05 -5.37
C LEU A 127 6.94 0.65 -5.40
N PHE A 128 7.56 0.76 -4.23
CA PHE A 128 8.84 1.41 -4.05
C PHE A 128 10.04 0.44 -4.19
N GLU A 129 9.77 -0.86 -4.32
CA GLU A 129 10.85 -1.84 -4.52
C GLU A 129 11.57 -1.59 -5.85
N PRO A 130 12.91 -1.52 -5.85
CA PRO A 130 13.69 -1.19 -7.05
C PRO A 130 13.40 -2.11 -8.24
N PHE A 131 13.09 -3.40 -7.98
CA PHE A 131 12.79 -4.32 -9.07
C PHE A 131 11.36 -4.16 -9.62
N THR A 132 10.42 -3.52 -8.91
CA THR A 132 9.14 -3.09 -9.50
C THR A 132 9.39 -2.05 -10.60
N GLY A 133 10.26 -1.07 -10.33
CA GLY A 133 10.72 -0.12 -11.37
C GLY A 133 11.36 -0.83 -12.56
N ARG A 134 12.25 -1.81 -12.31
CA ARG A 134 12.88 -2.60 -13.37
C ARG A 134 11.89 -3.39 -14.24
N VAL A 135 10.81 -3.90 -13.65
CA VAL A 135 9.74 -4.55 -14.42
C VAL A 135 9.09 -3.56 -15.38
N VAL A 136 8.73 -2.37 -14.88
CA VAL A 136 8.14 -1.32 -15.71
C VAL A 136 9.11 -0.88 -16.81
N ASP A 137 10.37 -0.63 -16.46
CA ASP A 137 11.42 -0.23 -17.42
C ASP A 137 11.69 -1.32 -18.47
N TYR A 138 11.65 -2.58 -18.07
CA TYR A 138 11.81 -3.71 -19.00
C TYR A 138 10.66 -3.76 -19.99
N LEU A 139 9.41 -3.68 -19.52
CA LEU A 139 8.22 -3.73 -20.37
C LEU A 139 8.15 -2.53 -21.33
N ARG A 140 8.62 -1.34 -20.91
CA ARG A 140 8.66 -0.13 -21.75
C ARG A 140 9.69 -0.18 -22.89
N ARG A 141 10.54 -1.20 -22.96
CA ARG A 141 11.51 -1.36 -24.08
C ARG A 141 10.89 -1.90 -25.35
N PHE A 142 9.69 -2.46 -25.25
CA PHE A 142 8.97 -3.05 -26.37
C PHE A 142 7.98 -2.03 -26.93
N ASP A 143 7.81 -2.06 -28.26
CA ASP A 143 6.85 -1.20 -28.94
C ASP A 143 5.41 -1.62 -28.62
N HIS A 144 5.19 -2.92 -28.42
CA HIS A 144 3.87 -3.46 -28.10
C HIS A 144 3.96 -4.52 -27.01
N VAL A 145 3.21 -4.29 -25.90
CA VAL A 145 3.09 -5.24 -24.78
C VAL A 145 1.65 -5.56 -24.53
N GLU A 146 1.33 -6.84 -24.59
CA GLU A 146 0.02 -7.40 -24.26
C GLU A 146 0.14 -8.23 -22.99
N ILE A 147 -0.45 -7.78 -21.88
CA ILE A 147 -0.56 -8.57 -20.65
C ILE A 147 -1.86 -9.37 -20.70
N GLU A 148 -1.74 -10.69 -20.84
CA GLU A 148 -2.87 -11.61 -20.94
C GLU A 148 -3.34 -12.09 -19.56
N GLU A 149 -2.37 -12.39 -18.67
CA GLU A 149 -2.64 -12.92 -17.33
C GLU A 149 -1.74 -12.30 -16.28
N ILE A 150 -2.34 -12.00 -15.12
CA ILE A 150 -1.62 -11.62 -13.89
C ILE A 150 -2.06 -12.53 -12.77
N ILE A 151 -1.10 -13.20 -12.10
CA ILE A 151 -1.35 -14.02 -10.91
C ILE A 151 -0.72 -13.34 -9.71
N ILE A 152 -1.51 -13.16 -8.65
CA ILE A 152 -1.11 -12.44 -7.43
C ILE A 152 -1.32 -13.34 -6.23
N GLN A 153 -0.27 -13.52 -5.44
CA GLN A 153 -0.37 -14.24 -4.16
C GLN A 153 0.26 -13.42 -3.03
N ARG A 154 -0.48 -13.30 -1.93
CA ARG A 154 0.01 -12.73 -0.68
C ARG A 154 -0.55 -13.54 0.49
N SER A 155 0.30 -14.23 1.22
CA SER A 155 -0.16 -15.13 2.28
C SER A 155 0.84 -15.26 3.42
N LYS A 156 0.32 -15.53 4.61
CA LYS A 156 1.03 -16.00 5.80
C LYS A 156 0.03 -16.44 6.87
N ASP A 157 0.44 -17.35 7.76
CA ASP A 157 -0.37 -17.72 8.93
C ASP A 157 -0.44 -16.57 9.95
N ARG A 158 -1.65 -16.06 10.19
CA ARG A 158 -1.96 -15.05 11.21
C ARG A 158 -2.91 -15.57 12.29
N GLU A 159 -3.36 -16.82 12.17
CA GLU A 159 -4.26 -17.47 13.13
C GLU A 159 -3.52 -18.34 14.15
N ASP A 160 -2.20 -18.49 14.02
CA ASP A 160 -1.39 -19.22 15.01
C ASP A 160 -1.33 -18.44 16.33
N PRO A 161 -1.95 -18.94 17.44
CA PRO A 161 -1.93 -18.27 18.73
C PRO A 161 -0.56 -18.29 19.40
N GLY A 162 0.36 -19.17 18.96
CA GLY A 162 1.73 -19.23 19.45
C GLY A 162 2.60 -18.06 18.97
N ASN A 163 2.16 -17.31 17.96
CA ASN A 163 2.88 -16.14 17.49
C ASN A 163 2.27 -14.84 18.08
N PRO A 164 2.97 -14.14 19.00
CA PRO A 164 2.46 -12.92 19.64
C PRO A 164 2.04 -11.81 18.65
N ARG A 165 2.65 -11.77 17.47
CA ARG A 165 2.31 -10.79 16.42
C ARG A 165 0.93 -11.01 15.82
N ASN A 166 0.37 -12.21 15.95
CA ASN A 166 -0.95 -12.55 15.43
C ASN A 166 -2.08 -11.99 16.31
N HIS A 167 -1.79 -11.61 17.55
CA HIS A 167 -2.75 -10.97 18.46
C HIS A 167 -3.03 -9.49 18.10
N LYS A 168 -2.31 -8.91 17.14
CA LYS A 168 -2.62 -7.57 16.65
C LYS A 168 -3.92 -7.64 15.85
N ARG A 169 -4.91 -6.79 16.23
CA ARG A 169 -6.22 -6.72 15.56
C ARG A 169 -6.07 -6.56 14.05
N MET A 170 -6.83 -7.35 13.30
CA MET A 170 -7.00 -7.23 11.86
C MET A 170 -8.32 -6.54 11.52
N VAL A 171 -8.38 -5.90 10.38
CA VAL A 171 -9.62 -5.54 9.68
C VAL A 171 -9.88 -6.56 8.56
N HIS A 172 -10.97 -6.42 7.80
CA HIS A 172 -11.20 -7.27 6.64
C HIS A 172 -9.98 -7.27 5.70
N ILE A 173 -9.57 -8.45 5.27
CA ILE A 173 -8.30 -8.67 4.55
C ILE A 173 -8.22 -7.88 3.23
N GLN A 174 -9.36 -7.55 2.62
CA GLN A 174 -9.44 -6.75 1.40
C GLN A 174 -8.84 -5.36 1.59
N TYR A 175 -9.09 -4.73 2.74
CA TYR A 175 -8.56 -3.39 3.07
C TYR A 175 -7.19 -3.45 3.74
N GLN A 176 -6.85 -4.55 4.40
CA GLN A 176 -5.60 -4.64 5.14
C GLN A 176 -4.44 -5.12 4.28
N GLU A 177 -4.63 -6.20 3.50
CA GLU A 177 -3.54 -6.88 2.81
C GLU A 177 -3.75 -7.01 1.30
N SER A 178 -4.99 -7.28 0.83
CA SER A 178 -5.25 -7.30 -0.62
C SER A 178 -5.06 -5.93 -1.25
N VAL A 179 -5.21 -4.86 -0.47
CA VAL A 179 -4.95 -3.49 -0.89
C VAL A 179 -3.52 -3.31 -1.45
N HIS A 180 -2.51 -4.03 -0.94
CA HIS A 180 -1.16 -4.02 -1.51
C HIS A 180 -1.11 -4.69 -2.89
N CYS A 181 -1.87 -5.77 -3.06
CA CYS A 181 -1.97 -6.49 -4.33
C CYS A 181 -2.65 -5.64 -5.39
N ILE A 182 -3.73 -4.98 -5.01
CA ILE A 182 -4.50 -4.04 -5.83
C ILE A 182 -3.64 -2.83 -6.21
N ALA A 183 -2.94 -2.23 -5.24
CA ALA A 183 -2.04 -1.11 -5.48
C ALA A 183 -0.94 -1.50 -6.48
N TRP A 184 -0.30 -2.65 -6.30
CA TRP A 184 0.72 -3.13 -7.22
C TRP A 184 0.17 -3.33 -8.65
N LEU A 185 -1.00 -3.96 -8.79
CA LEU A 185 -1.68 -4.16 -10.06
C LEU A 185 -1.93 -2.84 -10.79
N LEU A 186 -2.59 -1.89 -10.11
CA LEU A 186 -2.92 -0.59 -10.67
C LEU A 186 -1.66 0.23 -11.00
N PHE A 187 -0.63 0.16 -10.16
CA PHE A 187 0.63 0.85 -10.38
C PHE A 187 1.32 0.35 -11.66
N VAL A 188 1.58 -0.96 -11.76
CA VAL A 188 2.31 -1.52 -12.90
C VAL A 188 1.55 -1.28 -14.20
N LEU A 189 0.25 -1.57 -14.25
CA LEU A 189 -0.55 -1.32 -15.45
C LEU A 189 -0.69 0.19 -15.75
N GLY A 190 -0.85 1.03 -14.72
CA GLY A 190 -0.92 2.49 -14.86
C GLY A 190 0.38 3.08 -15.41
N GLN A 191 1.53 2.54 -15.01
CA GLN A 191 2.84 2.93 -15.56
C GLN A 191 2.99 2.58 -17.04
N LEU A 192 2.38 1.50 -17.51
CA LEU A 192 2.41 1.09 -18.92
C LEU A 192 1.44 1.92 -19.76
N GLU A 193 0.24 2.20 -19.25
CA GLU A 193 -0.81 2.94 -19.95
C GLU A 193 -0.69 4.46 -19.83
N GLY A 194 0.17 4.94 -18.93
CA GLY A 194 0.36 6.35 -18.60
C GLY A 194 -0.64 6.91 -17.58
N SER A 195 -1.67 6.14 -17.15
CA SER A 195 -2.51 6.43 -15.97
C SER A 195 -3.37 5.24 -15.57
N VAL A 196 -3.77 5.19 -14.29
CA VAL A 196 -4.70 4.15 -13.77
C VAL A 196 -6.09 4.31 -14.35
N GLU A 197 -6.52 5.55 -14.63
CA GLU A 197 -7.82 5.81 -15.25
C GLU A 197 -7.95 5.17 -16.65
N LYS A 198 -6.86 5.18 -17.44
CA LYS A 198 -6.82 4.47 -18.74
C LYS A 198 -6.92 2.96 -18.57
N VAL A 199 -6.29 2.40 -17.54
CA VAL A 199 -6.43 0.97 -17.22
C VAL A 199 -7.89 0.64 -16.91
N LEU A 200 -8.55 1.42 -16.06
CA LEU A 200 -9.94 1.21 -15.65
C LEU A 200 -10.95 1.48 -16.78
N ALA A 201 -10.64 2.39 -17.70
CA ALA A 201 -11.47 2.66 -18.88
C ALA A 201 -11.58 1.48 -19.86
N ARG A 202 -10.75 0.43 -19.70
CA ARG A 202 -10.91 -0.84 -20.42
C ARG A 202 -12.10 -1.66 -19.92
N GLY A 203 -12.70 -1.25 -18.81
CA GLY A 203 -13.76 -1.98 -18.10
C GLY A 203 -13.19 -3.05 -17.15
N LEU A 204 -13.85 -3.21 -16.03
CA LEU A 204 -13.53 -4.16 -14.98
C LEU A 204 -14.74 -5.04 -14.68
N HIS A 205 -14.56 -6.35 -14.74
CA HIS A 205 -15.47 -7.32 -14.14
C HIS A 205 -14.78 -8.02 -12.99
N LEU A 206 -15.47 -8.22 -11.86
CA LEU A 206 -14.90 -8.81 -10.66
C LEU A 206 -15.78 -9.93 -10.13
N SER A 207 -15.16 -11.03 -9.72
CA SER A 207 -15.79 -12.05 -8.86
C SER A 207 -14.84 -12.40 -7.73
N ALA A 208 -15.39 -12.59 -6.52
CA ALA A 208 -14.58 -12.91 -5.36
C ALA A 208 -15.33 -13.76 -4.34
N THR A 209 -14.57 -14.50 -3.53
CA THR A 209 -15.05 -15.24 -2.38
C THR A 209 -14.14 -15.01 -1.18
N ALA A 210 -14.69 -15.01 0.01
CA ALA A 210 -13.92 -14.84 1.25
C ALA A 210 -14.15 -16.01 2.22
N ARG A 211 -13.21 -16.16 3.17
CA ARG A 211 -13.34 -17.02 4.35
C ARG A 211 -13.09 -16.20 5.60
N PRO A 212 -13.80 -16.53 6.70
CA PRO A 212 -13.61 -15.85 7.99
C PRO A 212 -12.17 -16.00 8.50
N TYR A 213 -11.72 -15.00 9.24
CA TYR A 213 -10.50 -15.02 10.04
C TYR A 213 -10.81 -15.61 11.43
N MET A 214 -10.07 -16.62 11.85
CA MET A 214 -10.19 -17.20 13.18
C MET A 214 -9.18 -16.52 14.11
N ALA A 215 -9.60 -15.37 14.66
CA ALA A 215 -8.71 -14.54 15.48
C ALA A 215 -8.20 -15.32 16.71
N PRO A 216 -6.87 -15.27 17.01
CA PRO A 216 -6.33 -15.87 18.25
C PRO A 216 -6.80 -15.13 19.52
N ASN A 217 -7.32 -13.91 19.39
CA ASN A 217 -7.85 -13.04 20.45
C ASN A 217 -9.25 -12.50 20.05
N PRO A 218 -10.26 -13.38 19.90
CA PRO A 218 -11.57 -13.00 19.34
C PRO A 218 -12.30 -11.93 20.15
N GLN A 219 -12.01 -11.81 21.46
CA GLN A 219 -12.57 -10.80 22.35
C GLN A 219 -12.22 -9.36 21.98
N ASP A 220 -11.18 -9.15 21.17
CA ASP A 220 -10.75 -7.83 20.72
C ASP A 220 -11.46 -7.36 19.43
N TYR A 221 -12.43 -8.14 18.95
CA TYR A 221 -13.15 -7.89 17.72
C TYR A 221 -14.65 -7.69 17.96
N ASP A 222 -15.22 -6.65 17.34
CA ASP A 222 -16.65 -6.35 17.39
C ASP A 222 -17.46 -7.32 16.52
N HIS A 223 -16.82 -7.87 15.47
CA HIS A 223 -17.42 -8.81 14.52
C HIS A 223 -16.35 -9.66 13.82
N VAL A 224 -16.79 -10.72 13.16
CA VAL A 224 -15.93 -11.59 12.36
C VAL A 224 -15.47 -10.82 11.12
N VAL A 225 -14.17 -10.83 10.87
CA VAL A 225 -13.56 -10.24 9.67
C VAL A 225 -13.11 -11.33 8.69
N ASP A 226 -12.92 -10.99 7.44
CA ASP A 226 -12.38 -11.91 6.45
C ASP A 226 -10.87 -12.10 6.66
N GLY A 227 -10.42 -13.36 6.63
CA GLY A 227 -9.01 -13.75 6.73
C GLY A 227 -8.41 -14.23 5.43
N LYS A 228 -9.28 -14.64 4.48
CA LYS A 228 -8.86 -15.05 3.15
C LYS A 228 -9.79 -14.47 2.10
N VAL A 229 -9.23 -14.10 0.95
CA VAL A 229 -9.99 -13.76 -0.26
C VAL A 229 -9.33 -14.37 -1.48
N GLU A 230 -10.15 -14.94 -2.36
CA GLU A 230 -9.81 -15.39 -3.70
C GLU A 230 -10.63 -14.57 -4.69
N TYR A 231 -9.99 -14.05 -5.73
CA TYR A 231 -10.67 -13.20 -6.70
C TYR A 231 -10.17 -13.41 -8.12
N GLU A 232 -11.07 -13.17 -9.07
CA GLU A 232 -10.77 -13.02 -10.47
C GLU A 232 -11.30 -11.68 -10.97
N MET A 233 -10.44 -10.93 -11.64
CA MET A 233 -10.78 -9.66 -12.29
C MET A 233 -10.49 -9.79 -13.78
N GLN A 234 -11.40 -9.27 -14.61
CA GLN A 234 -11.16 -9.05 -16.03
C GLN A 234 -11.01 -7.55 -16.26
N LEU A 235 -9.80 -7.11 -16.59
CA LEU A 235 -9.47 -5.72 -16.94
C LEU A 235 -9.25 -5.62 -18.46
N GLY A 236 -10.31 -5.31 -19.21
CA GLY A 236 -10.28 -5.43 -20.67
C GLY A 236 -9.93 -6.85 -21.09
N ALA A 237 -8.79 -7.05 -21.80
CA ALA A 237 -8.31 -8.36 -22.22
C ALA A 237 -7.46 -9.08 -21.14
N THR A 238 -7.03 -8.37 -20.08
CA THR A 238 -6.15 -8.94 -19.06
C THR A 238 -6.96 -9.67 -17.98
N THR A 239 -6.68 -10.94 -17.74
CA THR A 239 -7.23 -11.72 -16.63
C THR A 239 -6.31 -11.62 -15.41
N VAL A 240 -6.85 -11.22 -14.27
CA VAL A 240 -6.12 -11.14 -12.99
C VAL A 240 -6.70 -12.17 -12.04
N ARG A 241 -5.86 -13.07 -11.52
CA ARG A 241 -6.23 -14.02 -10.45
C ARG A 241 -5.44 -13.73 -9.20
N GLY A 242 -6.12 -13.50 -8.09
CA GLY A 242 -5.49 -13.16 -6.84
C GLY A 242 -5.95 -14.00 -5.66
N VAL A 243 -5.00 -14.28 -4.76
CA VAL A 243 -5.24 -14.91 -3.47
C VAL A 243 -4.52 -14.09 -2.39
N THR A 244 -5.28 -13.64 -1.39
CA THR A 244 -4.72 -13.15 -0.14
C THR A 244 -5.21 -14.06 0.98
N ASP A 245 -4.29 -14.75 1.67
CA ASP A 245 -4.64 -15.80 2.63
C ASP A 245 -3.85 -15.63 3.94
N PHE A 246 -4.54 -15.24 5.00
CA PHE A 246 -3.96 -15.05 6.34
C PHE A 246 -4.56 -16.02 7.36
N THR A 247 -5.15 -17.12 6.86
CA THR A 247 -5.72 -18.18 7.68
C THR A 247 -4.67 -19.20 8.14
N ARG A 248 -5.07 -20.10 9.03
CA ARG A 248 -4.22 -21.14 9.63
C ARG A 248 -3.51 -21.99 8.57
N GLY A 249 -2.20 -22.14 8.74
CA GLY A 249 -1.37 -22.97 7.87
C GLY A 249 -1.04 -22.37 6.51
N ALA A 250 -1.47 -21.11 6.23
CA ALA A 250 -1.11 -20.43 4.99
C ALA A 250 0.41 -20.26 4.88
N ALA A 251 0.99 -20.73 3.79
CA ALA A 251 2.41 -20.57 3.51
C ALA A 251 2.76 -19.08 3.30
N TRP A 252 3.94 -18.66 3.76
CA TRP A 252 4.37 -17.28 3.54
C TRP A 252 4.73 -17.05 2.08
N ALA A 253 3.98 -16.20 1.41
CA ALA A 253 4.19 -15.81 0.02
C ALA A 253 3.86 -14.34 -0.23
N LYS A 254 4.62 -13.73 -1.14
CA LYS A 254 4.38 -12.42 -1.73
C LYS A 254 4.83 -12.47 -3.18
N SER A 255 4.07 -13.11 -4.07
CA SER A 255 4.47 -13.32 -5.46
C SER A 255 3.53 -12.66 -6.45
N ARG A 256 4.10 -12.32 -7.63
CA ARG A 256 3.40 -11.79 -8.80
C ARG A 256 3.96 -12.47 -10.03
N ILE A 257 3.08 -12.90 -10.92
CA ILE A 257 3.45 -13.45 -12.22
C ILE A 257 2.68 -12.66 -13.28
N LEU A 258 3.39 -12.16 -14.29
CA LEU A 258 2.80 -11.58 -15.49
C LEU A 258 3.08 -12.51 -16.66
N ARG A 259 2.07 -12.76 -17.48
CA ARG A 259 2.18 -13.51 -18.73
C ARG A 259 1.53 -12.75 -19.85
N GLY A 260 2.09 -12.86 -21.04
CA GLY A 260 1.58 -12.20 -22.22
C GLY A 260 2.54 -12.25 -23.38
N ARG A 261 2.58 -11.17 -24.13
CA ARG A 261 3.44 -11.02 -25.32
C ARG A 261 4.13 -9.66 -25.30
N ALA A 262 5.37 -9.64 -25.80
CA ALA A 262 6.13 -8.44 -26.08
C ALA A 262 6.61 -8.49 -27.54
N ASP A 263 6.18 -7.55 -28.38
CA ASP A 263 6.41 -7.52 -29.84
C ASP A 263 6.08 -8.88 -30.52
N GLY A 264 4.98 -9.50 -30.05
CA GLY A 264 4.50 -10.79 -30.53
C GLY A 264 5.19 -12.03 -29.96
N ALA A 265 6.32 -11.90 -29.26
CA ALA A 265 7.03 -12.99 -28.57
C ALA A 265 6.39 -13.28 -27.21
N PRO A 266 6.32 -14.56 -26.75
CA PRO A 266 5.88 -14.88 -25.41
C PRO A 266 6.72 -14.18 -24.34
N LEU A 267 6.08 -13.77 -23.24
CA LEU A 267 6.67 -13.07 -22.11
C LEU A 267 6.18 -13.67 -20.80
N GLU A 268 7.08 -14.02 -19.89
CA GLU A 268 6.74 -14.33 -18.50
C GLU A 268 7.68 -13.59 -17.54
N LEU A 269 7.10 -12.86 -16.59
CA LEU A 269 7.81 -12.22 -15.49
C LEU A 269 7.34 -12.83 -14.17
N HIS A 270 8.27 -13.25 -13.32
CA HIS A 270 7.98 -13.77 -11.99
C HIS A 270 8.72 -12.96 -10.93
N MET A 271 7.96 -12.38 -10.00
CA MET A 271 8.47 -11.56 -8.91
C MET A 271 8.13 -12.17 -7.55
N SER A 272 9.10 -12.18 -6.64
CA SER A 272 8.88 -12.45 -5.22
C SER A 272 9.32 -11.25 -4.40
N TYR A 273 8.39 -10.74 -3.58
CA TYR A 273 8.62 -9.65 -2.61
C TYR A 273 8.87 -10.17 -1.19
N LEU A 274 9.08 -11.47 -1.06
CA LEU A 274 9.30 -12.09 0.24
C LEU A 274 10.67 -11.67 0.80
N GLU A 275 10.67 -11.10 2.00
CA GLU A 275 11.90 -10.69 2.68
C GLU A 275 12.87 -11.87 2.79
N GLY A 276 14.14 -11.66 2.45
CA GLY A 276 15.17 -12.70 2.40
C GLY A 276 15.10 -13.64 1.18
N ALA A 277 14.07 -13.53 0.33
CA ALA A 277 13.89 -14.31 -0.89
C ALA A 277 13.35 -13.48 -2.06
N LYS A 278 13.71 -12.19 -2.09
CA LYS A 278 13.33 -11.29 -3.18
C LYS A 278 14.01 -11.68 -4.47
N HIS A 279 13.24 -11.82 -5.55
CA HIS A 279 13.79 -12.07 -6.88
C HIS A 279 12.87 -11.55 -7.98
N LEU A 280 13.49 -11.27 -9.14
CA LEU A 280 12.83 -11.04 -10.42
C LEU A 280 13.40 -12.03 -11.42
N ARG A 281 12.52 -12.82 -12.06
CA ARG A 281 12.85 -13.67 -13.21
C ARG A 281 12.13 -13.16 -14.44
N ILE A 282 12.82 -13.19 -15.57
CA ILE A 282 12.29 -12.87 -16.88
C ILE A 282 12.53 -14.07 -17.77
N ASP A 283 11.46 -14.66 -18.30
CA ASP A 283 11.48 -15.86 -19.13
C ASP A 283 12.32 -17.01 -18.52
N GLY A 284 12.14 -17.22 -17.20
CA GLY A 284 12.83 -18.23 -16.42
C GLY A 284 14.26 -17.90 -15.99
N GLN A 285 14.82 -16.75 -16.43
CA GLN A 285 16.17 -16.32 -16.06
C GLN A 285 16.14 -15.32 -14.91
N ASP A 286 16.98 -15.54 -13.89
CA ASP A 286 17.14 -14.64 -12.76
C ASP A 286 17.79 -13.33 -13.21
N GLN A 287 17.07 -12.20 -13.06
CA GLN A 287 17.55 -10.85 -13.36
C GLN A 287 17.91 -10.06 -12.10
N TYR A 288 17.42 -10.51 -10.95
CA TYR A 288 17.62 -9.81 -9.70
C TYR A 288 17.36 -10.79 -8.53
N ILE A 289 18.35 -10.99 -7.69
CA ILE A 289 18.29 -11.93 -6.57
C ILE A 289 18.72 -11.21 -5.29
N ASN A 290 17.88 -11.31 -4.24
CA ASN A 290 18.16 -10.86 -2.88
C ASN A 290 18.88 -9.50 -2.80
N PRO A 291 18.21 -8.39 -3.13
CA PRO A 291 18.83 -7.08 -3.00
C PRO A 291 19.30 -6.85 -1.57
N GLN A 292 20.46 -6.21 -1.43
CA GLN A 292 20.88 -5.69 -0.14
C GLN A 292 19.91 -4.58 0.28
N GLY A 293 19.66 -4.49 1.57
CA GLY A 293 18.76 -3.50 2.16
C GLY A 293 17.34 -4.00 2.42
N SER A 294 16.64 -3.30 3.28
CA SER A 294 15.26 -3.57 3.63
C SER A 294 14.29 -2.98 2.60
N SER A 295 13.04 -3.49 2.55
CA SER A 295 11.98 -2.85 1.75
C SER A 295 11.77 -1.39 2.13
N TYR A 296 11.99 -1.04 3.38
CA TYR A 296 11.78 0.31 3.91
C TYR A 296 12.88 1.28 3.51
N GLU A 297 14.13 0.83 3.39
CA GLU A 297 15.18 1.61 2.71
C GLU A 297 14.80 1.89 1.25
N GLY A 298 14.28 0.86 0.54
CA GLY A 298 13.77 1.02 -0.82
C GLY A 298 12.67 2.07 -0.93
N VAL A 299 11.74 2.13 0.04
CA VAL A 299 10.70 3.17 0.12
C VAL A 299 11.33 4.55 0.22
N LEU A 300 12.24 4.76 1.19
CA LEU A 300 12.88 6.05 1.43
C LEU A 300 13.70 6.52 0.23
N GLN A 301 14.48 5.63 -0.37
CA GLN A 301 15.30 5.93 -1.55
C GLN A 301 14.46 6.28 -2.78
N THR A 302 13.41 5.49 -3.06
CA THR A 302 12.55 5.72 -4.22
C THR A 302 11.72 6.98 -4.06
N PHE A 303 11.17 7.23 -2.86
CA PHE A 303 10.43 8.46 -2.60
C PHE A 303 11.34 9.68 -2.70
N GLY A 304 12.54 9.64 -2.11
CA GLY A 304 13.54 10.69 -2.26
C GLY A 304 13.88 10.97 -3.73
N GLY A 305 14.06 9.91 -4.53
CA GLY A 305 14.27 10.03 -5.97
C GLY A 305 13.11 10.72 -6.68
N TRP A 306 11.88 10.37 -6.36
CA TRP A 306 10.70 11.04 -6.93
C TRP A 306 10.62 12.51 -6.52
N LEU A 307 10.84 12.84 -5.25
CA LEU A 307 10.85 14.23 -4.78
C LEU A 307 11.89 15.09 -5.52
N ARG A 308 13.04 14.52 -5.88
CA ARG A 308 14.11 15.23 -6.54
C ARG A 308 13.95 15.38 -8.05
N HIS A 309 13.41 14.34 -8.70
CA HIS A 309 13.43 14.26 -10.17
C HIS A 309 12.05 14.45 -10.81
N THR A 310 10.99 14.56 -10.02
CA THR A 310 9.62 14.71 -10.51
C THR A 310 9.00 15.98 -9.92
N PRO A 311 8.42 16.87 -10.75
CA PRO A 311 7.71 18.05 -10.24
C PRO A 311 6.61 17.66 -9.25
N PRO A 312 6.44 18.42 -8.13
CA PRO A 312 5.38 18.16 -7.14
C PRO A 312 3.99 18.04 -7.75
N GLU A 313 3.67 18.89 -8.74
CA GLU A 313 2.38 18.87 -9.45
C GLU A 313 2.17 17.52 -10.16
N THR A 314 3.22 16.95 -10.74
CA THR A 314 3.15 15.64 -11.40
C THR A 314 2.97 14.52 -10.38
N LEU A 315 3.70 14.56 -9.26
CA LEU A 315 3.53 13.58 -8.16
C LEU A 315 2.10 13.57 -7.63
N MET A 316 1.47 14.75 -7.51
CA MET A 316 0.15 14.89 -6.91
C MET A 316 -1.00 14.71 -7.90
N SER A 317 -0.82 15.00 -9.19
CA SER A 317 -1.89 14.92 -10.20
C SER A 317 -1.93 13.57 -10.94
N SER A 318 -0.79 12.91 -11.13
CA SER A 318 -0.72 11.65 -11.88
C SER A 318 -1.03 10.44 -11.01
N SER A 319 -2.01 9.63 -11.41
CA SER A 319 -2.30 8.35 -10.80
C SER A 319 -1.22 7.26 -11.03
N CYS A 320 -0.11 7.61 -11.68
CA CYS A 320 1.08 6.77 -11.76
C CYS A 320 1.92 6.79 -10.47
N TYR A 321 1.62 7.64 -9.52
CA TYR A 321 2.28 7.71 -8.22
C TYR A 321 1.28 7.38 -7.11
N PRO A 322 1.72 6.84 -5.95
CA PRO A 322 0.83 6.46 -4.85
C PRO A 322 0.32 7.67 -4.05
N ASN A 323 -0.15 8.70 -4.73
CA ASN A 323 -0.76 9.92 -4.20
C ASN A 323 -2.22 9.69 -3.75
N PRO A 324 -2.94 10.69 -3.21
CA PRO A 324 -4.32 10.54 -2.77
C PRO A 324 -5.28 10.04 -3.85
N LYS A 325 -5.08 10.45 -5.12
CA LYS A 325 -5.90 10.00 -6.24
C LYS A 325 -5.73 8.50 -6.49
N PHE A 326 -4.50 8.03 -6.54
CA PHE A 326 -4.16 6.59 -6.66
C PHE A 326 -4.68 5.81 -5.45
N ALA A 327 -4.44 6.31 -4.23
CA ALA A 327 -4.87 5.65 -3.00
C ALA A 327 -6.41 5.52 -2.91
N ARG A 328 -7.16 6.52 -3.41
CA ARG A 328 -8.62 6.47 -3.52
C ARG A 328 -9.08 5.37 -4.48
N LEU A 329 -8.47 5.25 -5.66
CA LEU A 329 -8.78 4.18 -6.62
C LEU A 329 -8.48 2.80 -6.03
N THR A 330 -7.35 2.67 -5.32
CA THR A 330 -6.97 1.45 -4.63
C THR A 330 -7.97 1.09 -3.51
N TYR A 331 -8.39 2.07 -2.72
CA TYR A 331 -9.40 1.92 -1.69
C TYR A 331 -10.75 1.50 -2.28
N ALA A 332 -11.23 2.18 -3.32
CA ALA A 332 -12.50 1.89 -3.97
C ALA A 332 -12.53 0.48 -4.58
N LEU A 333 -11.42 0.02 -5.19
CA LEU A 333 -11.32 -1.34 -5.70
C LEU A 333 -11.27 -2.38 -4.56
N SER A 334 -10.67 -2.05 -3.41
CA SER A 334 -10.76 -2.89 -2.20
C SER A 334 -12.19 -3.00 -1.67
N SER A 335 -12.94 -1.91 -1.73
CA SER A 335 -14.37 -1.87 -1.35
C SER A 335 -15.23 -2.71 -2.29
N LEU A 336 -14.97 -2.62 -3.61
CA LEU A 336 -15.64 -3.45 -4.60
C LEU A 336 -15.33 -4.94 -4.40
N LEU A 337 -14.08 -5.28 -4.09
CA LEU A 337 -13.63 -6.64 -3.79
C LEU A 337 -14.33 -7.18 -2.54
N TRP A 338 -14.41 -6.38 -1.47
CA TRP A 338 -15.12 -6.74 -0.26
C TRP A 338 -16.61 -6.98 -0.55
N ARG A 339 -17.26 -6.08 -1.29
CA ARG A 339 -18.70 -6.21 -1.64
C ARG A 339 -18.98 -7.48 -2.43
N SER A 340 -18.13 -7.79 -3.42
CA SER A 340 -18.27 -9.04 -4.20
C SER A 340 -18.18 -10.29 -3.31
N CYS A 341 -17.31 -10.27 -2.28
CA CYS A 341 -17.24 -11.36 -1.30
C CYS A 341 -18.50 -11.44 -0.42
N HIS A 342 -19.04 -10.29 -0.02
CA HIS A 342 -20.13 -10.21 0.95
C HIS A 342 -21.46 -10.67 0.38
N ASP A 343 -21.83 -10.26 -0.83
CA ASP A 343 -23.13 -10.56 -1.44
C ASP A 343 -23.06 -11.54 -2.62
N GLY A 344 -21.84 -11.99 -2.97
CA GLY A 344 -21.63 -12.88 -4.13
C GLY A 344 -21.87 -12.20 -5.48
N ALA A 345 -22.04 -10.88 -5.51
CA ALA A 345 -22.23 -10.15 -6.75
C ALA A 345 -20.97 -10.19 -7.63
N LYS A 346 -21.20 -10.05 -8.93
CA LYS A 346 -20.12 -9.92 -9.93
C LYS A 346 -20.20 -8.52 -10.53
N PRO A 347 -19.73 -7.49 -9.78
CA PRO A 347 -19.84 -6.12 -10.22
C PRO A 347 -19.04 -5.88 -11.51
N THR A 348 -19.58 -4.97 -12.30
CA THR A 348 -18.94 -4.45 -13.51
C THR A 348 -18.76 -2.94 -13.33
N ILE A 349 -17.57 -2.45 -13.60
CA ILE A 349 -17.20 -1.03 -13.55
C ILE A 349 -16.67 -0.64 -14.92
N ARG A 350 -17.15 0.47 -15.48
CA ARG A 350 -16.76 0.94 -16.81
C ARG A 350 -15.50 1.79 -16.82
N ASP A 351 -15.29 2.54 -15.73
CA ASP A 351 -14.21 3.51 -15.63
C ASP A 351 -13.88 3.88 -14.17
N ALA A 352 -12.94 4.77 -13.99
CA ALA A 352 -12.49 5.26 -12.69
C ALA A 352 -13.58 6.08 -11.96
N GLU A 353 -14.43 6.82 -12.67
CA GLU A 353 -15.48 7.64 -12.07
C GLU A 353 -16.54 6.73 -11.44
N GLU A 354 -16.96 5.70 -12.16
CA GLU A 354 -17.91 4.72 -11.65
C GLU A 354 -17.32 3.95 -10.45
N LEU A 355 -16.02 3.61 -10.50
CA LEU A 355 -15.34 2.95 -9.39
C LEU A 355 -15.33 3.82 -8.12
N VAL A 356 -14.98 5.09 -8.20
CA VAL A 356 -14.92 5.96 -7.02
C VAL A 356 -16.30 6.41 -6.52
N ALA A 357 -17.31 6.33 -7.37
CA ALA A 357 -18.71 6.57 -7.00
C ALA A 357 -19.38 5.33 -6.38
N PHE A 358 -18.74 4.16 -6.46
CA PHE A 358 -19.28 2.92 -5.92
C PHE A 358 -19.33 2.96 -4.39
N ASP A 359 -20.52 2.81 -3.83
CA ASP A 359 -20.72 2.62 -2.39
C ASP A 359 -20.85 1.11 -2.09
N ALA A 360 -19.92 0.61 -1.32
CA ALA A 360 -19.94 -0.78 -0.87
C ALA A 360 -21.02 -1.07 0.19
N GLY A 361 -21.62 -0.04 0.79
CA GLY A 361 -22.58 -0.20 1.90
C GLY A 361 -21.96 -0.86 3.14
N PHE A 362 -20.67 -0.67 3.37
CA PHE A 362 -19.93 -1.35 4.44
C PHE A 362 -20.52 -1.00 5.82
N ALA A 363 -20.77 0.28 6.07
CA ALA A 363 -21.29 0.74 7.37
C ALA A 363 -22.68 0.14 7.68
N GLU A 364 -23.53 -0.01 6.68
CA GLU A 364 -24.85 -0.64 6.83
C GLU A 364 -24.72 -2.13 7.08
N ALA A 365 -23.87 -2.81 6.30
CA ALA A 365 -23.63 -4.25 6.42
C ALA A 365 -22.96 -4.60 7.76
N ALA A 366 -22.09 -3.76 8.30
CA ALA A 366 -21.35 -4.00 9.54
C ALA A 366 -22.28 -4.31 10.74
N SER A 367 -23.49 -3.75 10.75
CA SER A 367 -24.50 -4.02 11.79
C SER A 367 -25.00 -5.48 11.80
N THR A 368 -24.85 -6.19 10.68
CA THR A 368 -25.32 -7.57 10.46
C THR A 368 -24.19 -8.60 10.54
N PHE A 369 -22.94 -8.18 10.71
CA PHE A 369 -21.82 -9.11 10.75
C PHE A 369 -21.90 -10.07 11.93
N PRO A 370 -21.57 -11.35 11.72
CA PRO A 370 -21.53 -12.32 12.80
C PRO A 370 -20.45 -11.90 13.83
N ARG A 371 -20.73 -12.20 15.10
CA ARG A 371 -19.73 -12.02 16.16
C ARG A 371 -18.97 -13.32 16.38
N TYR A 372 -17.76 -13.21 16.90
CA TYR A 372 -17.06 -14.38 17.39
C TYR A 372 -17.85 -14.95 18.60
N GLY A 373 -18.10 -16.26 18.57
CA GLY A 373 -18.81 -17.00 19.61
C GLY A 373 -17.97 -17.34 20.82
#